data_e81c4819d740e9185a7fa7c3fee89522
#
_entry.id   e81c4819d740e9185a7fa7c3fee89522
#
_cell.length_a   1.000
_cell.length_b   1.000
_cell.length_c   1.000
_cell.angle_alpha   90.00
_cell.angle_beta   90.00
_cell.angle_gamma   90.00
#
_symmetry.space_group_name_H-M   'P 1'
#
loop_
_entity.id
_entity.type
_entity.pdbx_description
1 polymer ?
#
loop_
_entity_poly.entity_id
_entity_poly.type
_entity_poly.pdbx_seq_one_letter_code
_entity_poly.pdbx_strand_id
1 'polypeptide(L)'
;PPAGLDPQGRDEILDMVKAMHEQTQMTVILVSHSMEDVAKYVGRILVMNDGRLMYDDVPREVFAHYRELEKIGLAAPQVTYIMHALKERGMDVDTDAITIEEGFKSICKAFGR
;
A
#
# COMPACT_ATOMS: atom_id res chain seq x y z
N PRO A 1 -5.57 -12.37 -0.73
CA PRO A 1 -6.89 -12.15 -0.14
C PRO A 1 -7.84 -13.28 -0.53
N PRO A 2 -8.80 -13.60 0.33
CA PRO A 2 -9.74 -14.66 0.02
C PRO A 2 -10.60 -14.31 -1.19
N ALA A 3 -10.64 -15.19 -2.17
CA ALA A 3 -11.47 -15.00 -3.35
C ALA A 3 -12.95 -15.14 -2.97
N GLY A 4 -13.81 -14.37 -3.62
CA GLY A 4 -15.25 -14.46 -3.43
C GLY A 4 -15.81 -13.66 -2.28
N LEU A 5 -14.98 -12.98 -1.48
CA LEU A 5 -15.46 -12.10 -0.44
C LEU A 5 -15.65 -10.68 -0.98
N ASP A 6 -16.66 -9.97 -0.46
CA ASP A 6 -16.80 -8.56 -0.77
C ASP A 6 -15.71 -7.76 -0.05
N PRO A 7 -15.50 -6.48 -0.41
CA PRO A 7 -14.44 -5.67 0.21
C PRO A 7 -14.55 -5.56 1.72
N GLN A 8 -15.76 -5.46 2.27
CA GLN A 8 -15.96 -5.36 3.71
C GLN A 8 -15.60 -6.68 4.41
N GLY A 9 -16.03 -7.81 3.85
CA GLY A 9 -15.70 -9.12 4.43
C GLY A 9 -14.21 -9.40 4.39
N ARG A 10 -13.56 -8.98 3.31
CA ARG A 10 -12.10 -9.12 3.20
C ARG A 10 -11.39 -8.30 4.26
N ASP A 11 -11.81 -7.05 4.47
CA ASP A 11 -11.20 -6.19 5.48
C ASP A 11 -11.40 -6.75 6.88
N GLU A 12 -12.55 -7.31 7.18
CA GLU A 12 -12.81 -7.91 8.49
C GLU A 12 -11.87 -9.08 8.77
N ILE A 13 -11.62 -9.92 7.76
CA ILE A 13 -10.71 -11.06 7.90
C ILE A 13 -9.27 -10.56 8.07
N LEU A 14 -8.85 -9.60 7.29
CA LEU A 14 -7.50 -9.06 7.37
C LEU A 14 -7.27 -8.34 8.70
N ASP A 15 -8.26 -7.62 9.21
CA ASP A 15 -8.17 -7.00 10.54
C ASP A 15 -8.02 -8.05 11.64
N MET A 16 -8.74 -9.16 11.53
CA MET A 16 -8.64 -10.26 12.47
C MET A 16 -7.26 -10.90 12.46
N VAL A 17 -6.72 -11.13 11.26
CA VAL A 17 -5.37 -11.70 11.10
C VAL A 17 -4.32 -10.77 11.69
N LYS A 18 -4.46 -9.47 11.46
CA LYS A 18 -3.56 -8.48 12.03
C LYS A 18 -3.60 -8.48 13.55
N ALA A 19 -4.79 -8.55 14.13
CA ALA A 19 -4.94 -8.63 15.58
C ALA A 19 -4.29 -9.88 16.15
N MET A 20 -4.47 -11.02 15.50
CA MET A 20 -3.82 -12.27 15.91
C MET A 20 -2.30 -12.16 15.85
N HIS A 21 -1.78 -11.55 14.80
CA HIS A 21 -0.35 -11.34 14.66
C HIS A 21 0.20 -10.50 15.82
N GLU A 22 -0.48 -9.42 16.16
CA GLU A 22 -0.04 -8.53 17.23
C GLU A 22 -0.10 -9.20 18.61
N GLN A 23 -1.10 -10.05 18.84
CA GLN A 23 -1.28 -10.71 20.13
C GLN A 23 -0.36 -11.90 20.33
N THR A 24 -0.07 -12.66 19.26
CA THR A 24 0.66 -13.92 19.37
C THR A 24 2.09 -13.86 18.86
N GLN A 25 2.50 -12.73 18.27
CA GLN A 25 3.80 -12.58 17.64
C GLN A 25 4.04 -13.59 16.50
N MET A 26 2.96 -14.11 15.94
CA MET A 26 2.99 -15.06 14.84
C MET A 26 3.50 -14.36 13.57
N THR A 27 4.32 -15.05 12.79
CA THR A 27 4.72 -14.54 11.48
C THR A 27 3.60 -14.81 10.48
N VAL A 28 3.16 -13.77 9.77
CA VAL A 28 2.11 -13.89 8.76
C VAL A 28 2.66 -13.41 7.43
N ILE A 29 2.47 -14.23 6.39
CA ILE A 29 2.85 -13.87 5.03
C ILE A 29 1.57 -13.69 4.22
N LEU A 30 1.40 -12.50 3.64
CA LEU A 30 0.27 -12.17 2.79
C LEU A 30 0.73 -12.14 1.34
N VAL A 31 0.10 -12.96 0.49
CA VAL A 31 0.31 -12.91 -0.95
C VAL A 31 -0.95 -12.30 -1.55
N SER A 32 -0.80 -11.18 -2.24
CA SER A 32 -1.95 -10.42 -2.72
C SER A 32 -1.62 -9.64 -3.97
N HIS A 33 -2.66 -9.42 -4.79
CA HIS A 33 -2.61 -8.51 -5.92
C HIS A 33 -3.21 -7.14 -5.58
N SER A 34 -3.77 -6.99 -4.39
CA SER A 34 -4.35 -5.73 -3.95
C SER A 34 -3.29 -4.90 -3.25
N MET A 35 -2.80 -3.87 -3.91
CA MET A 35 -1.77 -3.00 -3.36
C MET A 35 -2.32 -2.16 -2.21
N GLU A 36 -3.61 -1.89 -2.21
CA GLU A 36 -4.28 -1.20 -1.10
C GLU A 36 -4.23 -2.03 0.18
N ASP A 37 -4.50 -3.34 0.08
CA ASP A 37 -4.40 -4.23 1.23
C ASP A 37 -2.97 -4.35 1.72
N VAL A 38 -2.03 -4.48 0.79
CA VAL A 38 -0.61 -4.56 1.13
C VAL A 38 -0.17 -3.30 1.87
N ALA A 39 -0.55 -2.12 1.36
CA ALA A 39 -0.19 -0.86 1.99
C ALA A 39 -0.77 -0.72 3.39
N LYS A 40 -1.97 -1.26 3.61
CA LYS A 40 -2.69 -1.09 4.87
C LYS A 40 -2.24 -2.07 5.96
N TYR A 41 -1.90 -3.30 5.59
CA TYR A 41 -1.76 -4.38 6.57
C TYR A 41 -0.33 -4.88 6.80
N VAL A 42 0.59 -4.69 5.85
CA VAL A 42 1.92 -5.28 5.99
C VAL A 42 2.95 -4.25 6.38
N GLY A 43 3.99 -4.71 7.09
CA GLY A 43 5.11 -3.85 7.50
C GLY A 43 6.36 -4.04 6.65
N ARG A 44 6.37 -5.05 5.79
CA ARG A 44 7.53 -5.36 4.94
C ARG A 44 7.03 -6.00 3.66
N ILE A 45 7.55 -5.54 2.54
CA ILE A 45 7.18 -6.08 1.22
C ILE A 45 8.40 -6.70 0.57
N LEU A 46 8.23 -7.92 0.08
CA LEU A 46 9.19 -8.59 -0.77
C LEU A 46 8.63 -8.61 -2.17
N VAL A 47 9.31 -7.99 -3.13
CA VAL A 47 8.87 -7.98 -4.53
C VAL A 47 9.73 -8.94 -5.31
N MET A 48 9.10 -9.94 -5.92
CA MET A 48 9.78 -10.95 -6.70
C MET A 48 9.46 -10.78 -8.19
N ASN A 49 10.46 -11.00 -9.03
CA ASN A 49 10.28 -11.00 -10.47
C ASN A 49 11.30 -11.94 -11.11
N ASP A 50 10.83 -12.86 -11.94
CA ASP A 50 11.67 -13.85 -12.62
C ASP A 50 12.59 -14.61 -11.65
N GLY A 51 12.05 -14.98 -10.49
CA GLY A 51 12.79 -15.74 -9.49
C GLY A 51 13.80 -14.93 -8.70
N ARG A 52 13.82 -13.61 -8.87
CA ARG A 52 14.75 -12.72 -8.17
C ARG A 52 14.00 -11.79 -7.22
N LEU A 53 14.64 -11.51 -6.09
CA LEU A 53 14.13 -10.51 -5.16
C LEU A 53 14.54 -9.13 -5.66
N MET A 54 13.53 -8.34 -6.07
CA MET A 54 13.76 -7.00 -6.62
C MET A 54 13.81 -5.95 -5.51
N TYR A 55 12.91 -6.04 -4.55
CA TYR A 55 12.83 -5.11 -3.43
C TYR A 55 12.51 -5.87 -2.16
N ASP A 56 13.04 -5.38 -1.05
CA ASP A 56 12.77 -5.89 0.29
C ASP A 56 12.82 -4.68 1.21
N ASP A 57 11.67 -4.07 1.46
CA ASP A 57 11.65 -2.83 2.23
C ASP A 57 10.24 -2.59 2.81
N VAL A 58 10.11 -1.50 3.55
CA VAL A 58 8.81 -1.07 4.05
C VAL A 58 7.92 -0.62 2.88
N PRO A 59 6.59 -0.70 3.03
CA PRO A 59 5.69 -0.37 1.92
C PRO A 59 5.92 1.00 1.31
N ARG A 60 6.16 2.00 2.13
CA ARG A 60 6.36 3.37 1.65
C ARG A 60 7.55 3.48 0.70
N GLU A 61 8.64 2.79 1.02
CA GLU A 61 9.83 2.80 0.17
C GLU A 61 9.63 1.99 -1.10
N VAL A 62 8.97 0.83 -1.00
CA VAL A 62 8.70 0.01 -2.18
C VAL A 62 7.80 0.76 -3.16
N PHE A 63 6.74 1.38 -2.69
CA PHE A 63 5.81 2.08 -3.58
C PHE A 63 6.38 3.39 -4.14
N ALA A 64 7.46 3.92 -3.54
CA ALA A 64 8.18 5.04 -4.15
C ALA A 64 8.78 4.65 -5.51
N HIS A 65 9.01 3.36 -5.72
CA HIS A 65 9.50 2.82 -7.00
C HIS A 65 8.37 2.45 -7.95
N TYR A 66 7.26 3.15 -7.92
CA TYR A 66 6.06 2.76 -8.67
C TYR A 66 6.30 2.64 -10.18
N ARG A 67 7.19 3.43 -10.75
CA ARG A 67 7.49 3.35 -12.18
C ARG A 67 8.23 2.07 -12.54
N GLU A 68 9.16 1.65 -11.69
CA GLU A 68 9.87 0.38 -11.87
C GLU A 68 8.94 -0.80 -11.65
N LEU A 69 8.02 -0.70 -10.68
CA LEU A 69 7.02 -1.74 -10.43
C LEU A 69 6.11 -1.92 -11.65
N GLU A 70 5.72 -0.82 -12.30
CA GLU A 70 4.91 -0.88 -13.51
C GLU A 70 5.61 -1.65 -14.62
N LYS A 71 6.93 -1.52 -14.74
CA LYS A 71 7.70 -2.21 -15.78
C LYS A 71 7.67 -3.73 -15.62
N ILE A 72 7.44 -4.23 -14.42
CA ILE A 72 7.35 -5.68 -14.16
C ILE A 72 5.92 -6.13 -13.93
N GLY A 73 4.94 -5.31 -14.32
CA GLY A 73 3.52 -5.68 -14.28
C GLY A 73 2.84 -5.44 -12.95
N LEU A 74 3.47 -4.71 -12.05
CA LEU A 74 2.89 -4.38 -10.75
C LEU A 74 2.47 -2.91 -10.72
N ALA A 75 1.89 -2.48 -9.61
CA ALA A 75 1.45 -1.12 -9.45
C ALA A 75 1.60 -0.70 -7.98
N ALA A 76 1.55 0.60 -7.73
CA ALA A 76 1.40 1.13 -6.39
C ALA A 76 -0.08 1.30 -6.07
N PRO A 77 -0.46 1.60 -4.81
CA PRO A 77 -1.84 1.99 -4.52
C PRO A 77 -2.26 3.21 -5.35
N GLN A 78 -3.55 3.29 -5.68
CA GLN A 78 -4.04 4.39 -6.51
C GLN A 78 -3.75 5.76 -5.91
N VAL A 79 -3.79 5.87 -4.58
CA VAL A 79 -3.50 7.14 -3.91
C VAL A 79 -2.11 7.65 -4.26
N THR A 80 -1.13 6.76 -4.45
CA THR A 80 0.23 7.16 -4.83
C THR A 80 0.23 7.96 -6.13
N TYR A 81 -0.49 7.47 -7.15
CA TYR A 81 -0.58 8.16 -8.44
C TYR A 81 -1.31 9.48 -8.33
N ILE A 82 -2.38 9.50 -7.54
CA ILE A 82 -3.18 10.71 -7.32
C ILE A 82 -2.32 11.80 -6.66
N MET A 83 -1.58 11.44 -5.63
CA MET A 83 -0.76 12.42 -4.91
C MET A 83 0.37 12.97 -5.78
N HIS A 84 1.00 12.12 -6.60
CA HIS A 84 2.00 12.58 -7.55
C HIS A 84 1.40 13.54 -8.59
N ALA A 85 0.22 13.22 -9.11
CA ALA A 85 -0.46 14.08 -10.07
C ALA A 85 -0.81 15.45 -9.48
N LEU A 86 -1.28 15.47 -8.23
CA LEU A 86 -1.59 16.72 -7.55
C LEU A 86 -0.34 17.55 -7.30
N LYS A 87 0.76 16.90 -6.93
CA LYS A 87 2.03 17.58 -6.73
C LYS A 87 2.53 18.24 -8.02
N GLU A 88 2.43 17.53 -9.13
CA GLU A 88 2.81 18.05 -10.44
C GLU A 88 2.00 19.29 -10.84
N ARG A 89 0.77 19.39 -10.35
CA ARG A 89 -0.11 20.54 -10.62
C ARG A 89 0.07 21.67 -9.63
N GLY A 90 1.05 21.58 -8.76
CA GLY A 90 1.41 22.66 -7.84
C GLY A 90 0.81 22.56 -6.44
N MET A 91 0.07 21.48 -6.15
CA MET A 91 -0.47 21.31 -4.80
C MET A 91 0.61 20.77 -3.86
N ASP A 92 0.70 21.34 -2.67
CA ASP A 92 1.72 20.95 -1.68
C ASP A 92 1.22 19.76 -0.88
N VAL A 93 1.32 18.57 -1.46
CA VAL A 93 0.88 17.32 -0.83
C VAL A 93 2.05 16.34 -0.68
N ASP A 94 1.89 15.40 0.23
CA ASP A 94 2.88 14.35 0.47
C ASP A 94 2.74 13.24 -0.58
N THR A 95 3.76 13.06 -1.39
CA THR A 95 3.74 12.02 -2.43
C THR A 95 4.06 10.64 -1.87
N ASP A 96 4.43 10.54 -0.59
CA ASP A 96 4.71 9.26 0.06
C ASP A 96 3.47 8.62 0.69
N ALA A 97 2.30 9.26 0.57
CA ALA A 97 1.06 8.68 1.06
C ALA A 97 0.74 7.39 0.31
N ILE A 98 0.42 6.32 1.03
CA ILE A 98 0.11 5.02 0.44
C ILE A 98 -1.27 4.50 0.84
N THR A 99 -2.00 5.22 1.69
CA THR A 99 -3.37 4.90 2.07
C THR A 99 -4.28 6.08 1.78
N ILE A 100 -5.57 5.79 1.64
CA ILE A 100 -6.57 6.83 1.40
C ILE A 100 -6.57 7.83 2.56
N GLU A 101 -6.45 7.35 3.79
CA GLU A 101 -6.44 8.21 4.97
C GLU A 101 -5.25 9.18 4.95
N GLU A 102 -4.07 8.68 4.58
CA GLU A 102 -2.89 9.54 4.48
C GLU A 102 -3.05 10.59 3.38
N GLY A 103 -3.59 10.18 2.24
CA GLY A 103 -3.84 11.09 1.13
C GLY A 103 -4.85 12.16 1.51
N PHE A 104 -5.94 11.75 2.17
CA PHE A 104 -6.97 12.68 2.61
C PHE A 104 -6.40 13.73 3.58
N LYS A 105 -5.63 13.30 4.57
CA LYS A 105 -5.02 14.22 5.54
C LYS A 105 -4.08 15.21 4.86
N SER A 106 -3.28 14.73 3.92
CA SER A 106 -2.33 15.58 3.20
C SER A 106 -3.06 16.63 2.35
N ILE A 107 -4.12 16.23 1.66
CA ILE A 107 -4.93 17.16 0.84
C ILE A 107 -5.58 18.21 1.74
N CYS A 108 -6.18 17.80 2.85
CA CYS A 108 -6.80 18.74 3.79
C CYS A 108 -5.78 19.74 4.34
N LYS A 109 -4.58 19.27 4.66
CA LYS A 109 -3.52 20.14 5.13
C LYS A 109 -3.10 21.17 4.08
N ALA A 110 -3.06 20.75 2.80
CA ALA A 110 -2.73 21.64 1.69
C ALA A 110 -3.77 22.76 1.53
N PHE A 111 -5.03 22.48 1.90
CA PHE A 111 -6.09 23.49 1.89
C PHE A 111 -6.21 24.27 3.21
N GLY A 112 -5.31 24.06 4.16
CA GLY A 112 -5.34 24.73 5.45
C GLY A 112 -6.40 24.20 6.42
N ARG A 113 -6.79 22.95 6.27
CA ARG A 113 -7.85 22.36 7.09
C ARG A 113 -7.40 21.24 7.99
#